data_104f496449b03bd2d3dd717d022c04ba
#
_entry.id   104f496449b03bd2d3dd717d022c04ba
#
_cell.length_a   1.000
_cell.length_b   1.000
_cell.length_c   1.000
_cell.angle_alpha   90.00
_cell.angle_beta   90.00
_cell.angle_gamma   90.00
#
_symmetry.space_group_name_H-M   'P 1'
#
loop_
_entity.id
_entity.type
_entity.pdbx_description
1 polymer ?
#
loop_
_entity_poly.entity_id
_entity_poly.type
_entity_poly.pdbx_seq_one_letter_code
_entity_poly.pdbx_strand_id
1 'polypeptide(L)' 'MSKEFTMQEKIEKAVEQIKSSTEIADTDKPLILNKIEEWKQEKSAISELNNKLEEWWLKVEPIFAEIGLV' A
#
# COMPACT_ATOMS: atom_id res chain seq x y z
N MET A 1 -19.71 -8.68 -16.58
CA MET A 1 -19.37 -9.32 -15.29
C MET A 1 -18.23 -8.57 -14.61
N SER A 2 -18.48 -8.06 -13.44
CA SER A 2 -17.43 -7.35 -12.73
C SER A 2 -16.52 -8.34 -12.05
N LYS A 3 -15.23 -8.07 -12.14
CA LYS A 3 -14.24 -8.91 -11.53
C LYS A 3 -13.64 -8.15 -10.34
N GLU A 4 -13.82 -8.68 -9.18
CA GLU A 4 -13.26 -8.07 -7.99
C GLU A 4 -11.86 -8.64 -7.75
N PHE A 5 -10.93 -7.75 -7.42
CA PHE A 5 -9.60 -8.17 -7.06
C PHE A 5 -9.60 -8.67 -5.63
N THR A 6 -8.80 -9.70 -5.36
CA THR A 6 -8.59 -10.15 -3.99
C THR A 6 -7.79 -9.07 -3.24
N MET A 7 -7.78 -9.18 -1.91
CA MET A 7 -6.99 -8.26 -1.09
C MET A 7 -5.53 -8.27 -1.53
N GLN A 8 -5.00 -9.46 -1.79
CA GLN A 8 -3.60 -9.58 -2.19
C GLN A 8 -3.35 -8.90 -3.53
N GLU A 9 -4.25 -9.06 -4.49
CA GLU A 9 -4.11 -8.42 -5.78
C GLU A 9 -4.16 -6.89 -5.66
N LYS A 10 -5.03 -6.38 -4.80
CA LYS A 10 -5.11 -4.95 -4.55
C LYS A 10 -3.81 -4.41 -3.94
N ILE A 11 -3.25 -5.16 -3.01
CA ILE A 11 -1.99 -4.77 -2.38
C ILE A 11 -0.86 -4.77 -3.41
N GLU A 12 -0.83 -5.76 -4.29
CA GLU A 12 0.20 -5.80 -5.33
C GLU A 12 0.09 -4.62 -6.28
N LYS A 13 -1.14 -4.24 -6.63
CA LYS A 13 -1.35 -3.05 -7.46
C LYS A 13 -0.88 -1.79 -6.74
N ALA A 14 -1.15 -1.69 -5.45
CA ALA A 14 -0.69 -0.56 -4.66
C ALA A 14 0.83 -0.49 -4.63
N VAL A 15 1.49 -1.64 -4.46
CA VAL A 15 2.94 -1.73 -4.46
C VAL A 15 3.51 -1.23 -5.78
N GLU A 16 2.92 -1.64 -6.90
CA GLU A 16 3.38 -1.19 -8.20
C GLU A 16 3.23 0.32 -8.37
N GLN A 17 2.12 0.85 -7.90
CA GLN A 17 1.89 2.29 -8.00
C GLN A 17 2.86 3.07 -7.12
N ILE A 18 3.19 2.54 -5.96
CA ILE A 18 4.19 3.15 -5.08
C ILE A 18 5.55 3.17 -5.79
N LYS A 19 5.91 2.07 -6.43
CA LYS A 19 7.20 1.99 -7.13
C LYS A 19 7.31 2.99 -8.27
N SER A 20 6.20 3.29 -8.93
CA SER A 20 6.20 4.21 -10.05
C SER A 20 5.78 5.63 -9.68
N SER A 21 5.48 5.87 -8.41
CA SER A 21 5.04 7.19 -7.96
C SER A 21 6.20 8.19 -8.02
N THR A 22 5.91 9.39 -8.51
CA THR A 22 6.89 10.47 -8.52
C THR A 22 6.79 11.33 -7.27
N GLU A 23 5.73 11.16 -6.49
CA GLU A 23 5.52 11.93 -5.26
C GLU A 23 6.21 11.32 -4.06
N ILE A 24 6.59 10.05 -4.16
CA ILE A 24 7.29 9.35 -3.10
C ILE A 24 8.77 9.33 -3.47
N ALA A 25 9.61 9.75 -2.54
CA ALA A 25 11.05 9.74 -2.77
C ALA A 25 11.55 8.31 -3.00
N ASP A 26 12.51 8.16 -3.90
CA ASP A 26 13.05 6.83 -4.20
C ASP A 26 13.68 6.19 -2.97
N THR A 27 14.21 6.99 -2.05
CA THR A 27 14.77 6.48 -0.81
C THR A 27 13.72 5.97 0.14
N ASP A 28 12.48 6.46 0.03
CA ASP A 28 11.38 6.03 0.90
C ASP A 28 10.68 4.79 0.37
N LYS A 29 10.74 4.56 -0.94
CA LYS A 29 10.02 3.44 -1.55
C LYS A 29 10.37 2.09 -0.93
N PRO A 30 11.65 1.73 -0.78
CA PRO A 30 11.96 0.45 -0.15
C PRO A 30 11.50 0.36 1.29
N LEU A 31 11.51 1.47 2.02
CA LEU A 31 11.04 1.48 3.40
C LEU A 31 9.55 1.20 3.47
N ILE A 32 8.78 1.85 2.60
CA ILE A 32 7.34 1.64 2.53
C ILE A 32 7.03 0.20 2.15
N LEU A 33 7.72 -0.32 1.15
CA LEU A 33 7.49 -1.68 0.69
C LEU A 33 7.82 -2.71 1.77
N ASN A 34 8.86 -2.47 2.55
CA ASN A 34 9.19 -3.34 3.68
C ASN A 34 8.09 -3.35 4.72
N LYS A 35 7.52 -2.19 5.01
CA LYS A 35 6.43 -2.10 5.98
C LYS A 35 5.19 -2.86 5.49
N ILE A 36 4.90 -2.74 4.21
CA ILE A 36 3.76 -3.47 3.63
C ILE A 36 4.00 -4.97 3.72
N GLU A 37 5.22 -5.41 3.44
CA GLU A 37 5.57 -6.81 3.50
C GLU A 37 5.44 -7.37 4.92
N GLU A 38 5.90 -6.62 5.92
CA GLU A 38 5.74 -7.01 7.32
C GLU A 38 4.26 -7.13 7.69
N TRP A 39 3.48 -6.15 7.27
CA TRP A 39 2.05 -6.16 7.55
C TRP A 39 1.38 -7.39 6.95
N LYS A 40 1.73 -7.75 5.73
CA LYS A 40 1.18 -8.93 5.07
C LYS A 40 1.51 -10.20 5.81
N GLN A 41 2.75 -10.33 6.26
CA GLN A 41 3.20 -11.52 6.97
C GLN A 41 2.55 -11.65 8.34
N GLU A 42 2.26 -10.54 8.98
CA GLU A 42 1.60 -10.53 10.27
C GLU A 42 0.10 -10.80 10.16
N LYS A 43 -0.43 -10.80 8.93
CA LYS A 43 -1.85 -10.99 8.68
C LYS A 43 -2.71 -9.98 9.42
N SER A 44 -2.20 -8.77 9.56
CA SER A 44 -2.88 -7.71 10.28
C SER A 44 -4.07 -7.18 9.49
N ALA A 45 -5.02 -6.56 10.18
CA ALA A 45 -6.15 -5.93 9.53
C ALA A 45 -5.68 -4.75 8.69
N ILE A 46 -6.45 -4.45 7.63
CA ILE A 46 -6.07 -3.36 6.73
C ILE A 46 -5.94 -2.02 7.46
N SER A 47 -6.73 -1.82 8.51
CA SER A 47 -6.65 -0.58 9.28
C SER A 47 -5.30 -0.37 9.95
N GLU A 48 -4.55 -1.44 10.19
CA GLU A 48 -3.24 -1.33 10.81
C GLU A 48 -2.17 -0.90 9.85
N LEU A 49 -2.44 -1.02 8.55
CA LEU A 49 -1.51 -0.55 7.53
C LEU A 49 -1.30 0.95 7.67
N ASN A 50 -2.35 1.69 8.02
CA ASN A 50 -2.26 3.11 8.29
C ASN A 50 -1.20 3.39 9.36
N ASN A 51 -1.22 2.62 10.45
CA ASN A 51 -0.26 2.81 11.52
C ASN A 51 1.17 2.49 11.08
N LYS A 52 1.34 1.46 10.27
CA LYS A 52 2.66 1.07 9.80
C LYS A 52 3.24 2.09 8.82
N LEU A 53 2.39 2.75 8.06
CA LEU A 53 2.81 3.71 7.04
C LEU A 53 2.55 5.15 7.48
N GLU A 54 2.50 5.39 8.78
CA GLU A 54 2.15 6.69 9.33
C GLU A 54 2.92 7.85 8.73
N GLU A 55 4.25 7.68 8.56
CA GLU A 55 5.09 8.74 8.02
C GLU A 55 4.74 9.09 6.57
N TRP A 56 4.24 8.13 5.83
CA TRP A 56 3.97 8.30 4.40
C TRP A 56 2.50 8.26 4.08
N TRP A 57 1.65 8.15 5.10
CA TRP A 57 0.22 7.89 4.88
C TRP A 57 -0.43 8.89 3.94
N LEU A 58 -0.11 10.18 4.11
CA LEU A 58 -0.70 11.22 3.27
C LEU A 58 -0.33 11.06 1.80
N LYS A 59 0.78 10.41 1.53
CA LYS A 59 1.24 10.18 0.16
C LYS A 59 0.70 8.88 -0.41
N VAL A 60 0.51 7.86 0.43
CA VAL A 60 0.07 6.55 -0.05
C VAL A 60 -1.44 6.37 0.03
N GLU A 61 -2.12 7.13 0.86
CA GLU A 61 -3.58 7.01 1.01
C GLU A 61 -4.32 7.16 -0.33
N PRO A 62 -4.00 8.16 -1.17
CA PRO A 62 -4.70 8.28 -2.45
C PRO A 62 -4.51 7.05 -3.33
N ILE A 63 -3.36 6.41 -3.26
CA ILE A 63 -3.09 5.21 -4.02
C ILE A 63 -3.99 4.07 -3.54
N PHE A 64 -4.06 3.87 -2.23
CA PHE A 64 -4.89 2.82 -1.66
C PHE A 64 -6.38 3.10 -1.87
N ALA A 65 -6.78 4.36 -1.80
CA ALA A 65 -8.16 4.73 -2.02
C ALA A 65 -8.59 4.46 -3.46
N GLU A 66 -7.73 4.76 -4.41
CA GLU A 66 -8.01 4.55 -5.82
C GLU A 66 -8.19 3.06 -6.14
N ILE A 67 -7.45 2.22 -5.46
CA ILE A 67 -7.51 0.77 -5.65
C ILE A 67 -8.69 0.16 -4.89
N GLY A 68 -9.19 0.86 -3.89
CA GLY A 68 -10.31 0.39 -3.09
C GLY A 68 -9.90 -0.33 -1.83
N LEU A 69 -8.69 -0.07 -1.33
CA LEU A 69 -8.22 -0.66 -0.08
C LEU A 69 -8.66 0.12 1.15
N VAL A 70 -8.92 1.40 0.96
CA VAL A 70 -9.39 2.25 2.07
C VAL A 70 -10.56 3.11 1.66
#